data_7fd3ad74ddf48087bb9e8943c790dc48
#
_entry.id   7fd3ad74ddf48087bb9e8943c790dc48
#
_cell.length_a   1.000
_cell.length_b   1.000
_cell.length_c   1.000
_cell.angle_alpha   90.00
_cell.angle_beta   90.00
_cell.angle_gamma   90.00
#
_symmetry.space_group_name_H-M   'P 1'
#
loop_
_entity.id
_entity.type
_entity.pdbx_description
1 polymer ?
#
loop_
_entity_poly.entity_id
_entity_poly.type
_entity_poly.pdbx_seq_one_letter_code
_entity_poly.pdbx_strand_id
1 'polypeptide(L)'
;MNGWLKKWILPAGVPSGTLMQRIAIVRGIPASALPKFIAPTFGDLAPPKELHGAVEVGERLAAAVRAGRKVAIFGDYDADGMCASAILLHLIRAARPNDPPIVYIPERATEGYGLSVAAIQHLASIGVQTIISVDCGVTAIEEAREARRLGLELLITDHHTMLPGGVLPDVDAIAHPGLGGGTTELCGAAVAWKVGWAFCCAWCGSDRVPTILRELLVETLALAAFGTVADVVPLRGENRLIARLGAARIANSGLPGLLALAREAGIGANDRVDAERISFGIAPIVNACGRLGRPLDAVALLGLPSISQEGGDTATLLRSAKQMASNFKELNNRRKQVERLIVDAASARIEEGLGRARGACVLAAPDWPRGVVGIACSRLAEMFAVPVVLMESEGDFAHGSARSVEGYSVLGGLHSCAALLERFGGHAAAAGVAVRMDRLDAFREALSSHAAENRKNDEAPSIRPDVELLPSDLTIESFEALDGLGPFGRTFPAPTVFIRGAVVSAEPRLFGEKSDHLSIFVRMDGSDAREVRCTWWRQAGQFNRVKRGSRLNMMAIPQIDRWNGSPRLAFTVIDANECVPV
;
A
#
# COMPACT_ATOMS: atom_id res chain seq x y z
N MET A 1 -14.26 -29.62 -1.97
CA MET A 1 -15.66 -29.11 -1.97
C MET A 1 -15.70 -27.87 -2.84
N ASN A 2 -16.79 -27.58 -3.54
CA ASN A 2 -16.90 -26.39 -4.37
C ASN A 2 -17.89 -25.41 -3.72
N GLY A 3 -17.47 -24.15 -3.60
CA GLY A 3 -18.34 -23.05 -3.33
C GLY A 3 -19.07 -22.56 -4.57
N TRP A 4 -19.86 -21.51 -4.46
CA TRP A 4 -20.54 -20.90 -5.61
C TRP A 4 -19.60 -20.10 -6.51
N LEU A 5 -18.44 -19.64 -5.96
CA LEU A 5 -17.46 -18.81 -6.66
C LEU A 5 -16.08 -19.45 -6.76
N LYS A 6 -15.71 -20.35 -5.81
CA LYS A 6 -14.35 -20.85 -5.65
C LYS A 6 -14.31 -22.33 -5.34
N LYS A 7 -13.18 -22.97 -5.64
CA LYS A 7 -12.86 -24.34 -5.17
C LYS A 7 -12.35 -24.28 -3.72
N TRP A 8 -12.92 -25.09 -2.84
CA TRP A 8 -12.57 -25.10 -1.41
C TRP A 8 -11.60 -26.22 -1.07
N ILE A 9 -10.54 -25.89 -0.38
CA ILE A 9 -9.56 -26.84 0.16
C ILE A 9 -9.73 -26.81 1.68
N LEU A 10 -10.54 -27.73 2.22
CA LEU A 10 -10.82 -27.78 3.64
C LEU A 10 -9.62 -28.30 4.43
N PRO A 11 -9.41 -27.87 5.70
CA PRO A 11 -8.36 -28.38 6.57
C PRO A 11 -8.62 -29.85 6.93
N ALA A 12 -7.55 -30.63 7.10
CA ALA A 12 -7.64 -32.05 7.43
C ALA A 12 -8.08 -32.33 8.88
N GLY A 13 -8.17 -31.31 9.73
CA GLY A 13 -8.56 -31.42 11.14
C GLY A 13 -8.64 -30.05 11.81
N VAL A 14 -9.10 -30.05 13.05
CA VAL A 14 -9.20 -28.85 13.88
C VAL A 14 -8.12 -28.91 14.97
N PRO A 15 -7.08 -28.06 14.96
CA PRO A 15 -6.12 -27.98 16.05
C PRO A 15 -6.79 -27.68 17.39
N SER A 16 -6.17 -28.07 18.50
CA SER A 16 -6.64 -27.74 19.84
C SER A 16 -6.28 -26.32 20.24
N GLY A 17 -7.06 -25.73 21.17
CA GLY A 17 -6.82 -24.40 21.71
C GLY A 17 -7.88 -23.37 21.32
N THR A 18 -7.66 -22.11 21.71
CA THR A 18 -8.52 -20.98 21.35
C THR A 18 -8.49 -20.73 19.84
N LEU A 19 -9.48 -20.02 19.30
CA LEU A 19 -9.54 -19.66 17.89
C LEU A 19 -8.22 -19.03 17.40
N MET A 20 -7.67 -18.06 18.12
CA MET A 20 -6.39 -17.42 17.81
C MET A 20 -5.22 -18.40 17.80
N GLN A 21 -5.14 -19.29 18.79
CA GLN A 21 -4.06 -20.29 18.86
C GLN A 21 -4.12 -21.28 17.70
N ARG A 22 -5.31 -21.76 17.34
CA ARG A 22 -5.53 -22.66 16.20
C ARG A 22 -5.10 -22.04 14.89
N ILE A 23 -5.47 -20.77 14.66
CA ILE A 23 -5.05 -20.01 13.47
C ILE A 23 -3.54 -19.81 13.47
N ALA A 24 -2.94 -19.43 14.60
CA ALA A 24 -1.49 -19.27 14.72
C ALA A 24 -0.73 -20.54 14.37
N ILE A 25 -1.18 -21.70 14.87
CA ILE A 25 -0.58 -23.02 14.56
C ILE A 25 -0.64 -23.29 13.05
N VAL A 26 -1.81 -23.11 12.42
CA VAL A 26 -1.98 -23.35 10.97
C VAL A 26 -1.10 -22.41 10.14
N ARG A 27 -0.87 -21.19 10.61
CA ARG A 27 0.02 -20.21 9.97
C ARG A 27 1.51 -20.41 10.31
N GLY A 28 1.85 -21.48 11.02
CA GLY A 28 3.25 -21.80 11.34
C GLY A 28 3.85 -20.95 12.45
N ILE A 29 3.03 -20.30 13.29
CA ILE A 29 3.50 -19.54 14.45
C ILE A 29 3.55 -20.49 15.65
N PRO A 30 4.74 -20.86 16.15
CA PRO A 30 4.87 -21.75 17.30
C PRO A 30 4.21 -21.16 18.55
N ALA A 31 3.63 -22.00 19.40
CA ALA A 31 2.99 -21.56 20.65
C ALA A 31 3.95 -20.74 21.53
N SER A 32 5.25 -21.12 21.58
CA SER A 32 6.29 -20.39 22.31
C SER A 32 6.59 -18.99 21.76
N ALA A 33 6.41 -18.78 20.46
CA ALA A 33 6.63 -17.49 19.82
C ALA A 33 5.38 -16.57 19.84
N LEU A 34 4.19 -17.14 20.08
CA LEU A 34 2.93 -16.43 20.01
C LEU A 34 2.86 -15.19 20.94
N PRO A 35 3.29 -15.24 22.22
CA PRO A 35 3.26 -14.06 23.10
C PRO A 35 4.07 -12.88 22.52
N LYS A 36 5.27 -13.14 22.03
CA LYS A 36 6.11 -12.12 21.39
C LYS A 36 5.53 -11.64 20.05
N PHE A 37 4.93 -12.55 19.30
CA PHE A 37 4.26 -12.23 18.04
C PHE A 37 3.09 -11.26 18.22
N ILE A 38 2.25 -11.45 19.24
CA ILE A 38 1.08 -10.59 19.49
C ILE A 38 1.41 -9.29 20.23
N ALA A 39 2.50 -9.25 20.99
CA ALA A 39 2.92 -8.10 21.78
C ALA A 39 4.42 -7.78 21.58
N PRO A 40 4.85 -7.42 20.35
CA PRO A 40 6.23 -7.03 20.10
C PRO A 40 6.56 -5.68 20.74
N THR A 41 7.85 -5.47 20.97
CA THR A 41 8.42 -4.24 21.53
C THR A 41 9.36 -3.56 20.53
N PHE A 42 9.76 -2.33 20.77
CA PHE A 42 10.79 -1.64 19.98
C PHE A 42 12.14 -2.38 19.96
N GLY A 43 12.44 -3.14 21.02
CA GLY A 43 13.66 -3.96 21.09
C GLY A 43 13.66 -5.17 20.15
N ASP A 44 12.53 -5.46 19.52
CA ASP A 44 12.41 -6.55 18.53
C ASP A 44 12.68 -6.07 17.09
N LEU A 45 12.82 -4.76 16.88
CA LEU A 45 13.21 -4.19 15.59
C LEU A 45 14.70 -4.47 15.34
N ALA A 46 15.03 -4.91 14.15
CA ALA A 46 16.41 -5.18 13.76
C ALA A 46 17.24 -3.87 13.77
N PRO A 47 18.49 -3.88 14.24
CA PRO A 47 19.35 -2.69 14.20
C PRO A 47 19.72 -2.32 12.75
N PRO A 48 20.08 -1.05 12.46
CA PRO A 48 20.43 -0.60 11.11
C PRO A 48 21.51 -1.43 10.41
N LYS A 49 22.45 -1.98 11.15
CA LYS A 49 23.54 -2.83 10.61
C LYS A 49 23.05 -4.10 9.89
N GLU A 50 21.82 -4.53 10.13
CA GLU A 50 21.21 -5.68 9.45
C GLU A 50 20.63 -5.31 8.09
N LEU A 51 20.52 -4.02 7.75
CA LEU A 51 20.19 -3.54 6.43
C LEU A 51 21.46 -3.14 5.70
N HIS A 52 21.71 -3.77 4.54
CA HIS A 52 22.89 -3.47 3.72
C HIS A 52 23.00 -1.98 3.39
N GLY A 53 24.17 -1.41 3.67
CA GLY A 53 24.50 -0.02 3.39
C GLY A 53 23.89 1.01 4.33
N ALA A 54 22.95 0.65 5.22
CA ALA A 54 22.25 1.62 6.06
C ALA A 54 23.20 2.38 7.01
N VAL A 55 24.20 1.70 7.58
CA VAL A 55 25.18 2.32 8.45
C VAL A 55 26.07 3.27 7.64
N GLU A 56 26.59 2.82 6.52
CA GLU A 56 27.46 3.64 5.65
C GLU A 56 26.75 4.92 5.16
N VAL A 57 25.51 4.78 4.65
CA VAL A 57 24.72 5.93 4.20
C VAL A 57 24.43 6.88 5.38
N GLY A 58 24.08 6.34 6.55
CA GLY A 58 23.82 7.14 7.76
C GLY A 58 25.07 7.91 8.24
N GLU A 59 26.24 7.28 8.24
CA GLU A 59 27.53 7.89 8.61
C GLU A 59 27.93 9.01 7.62
N ARG A 60 27.84 8.76 6.31
CA ARG A 60 28.12 9.75 5.27
C ARG A 60 27.17 10.95 5.37
N LEU A 61 25.88 10.70 5.55
CA LEU A 61 24.89 11.75 5.74
C LEU A 61 25.21 12.59 7.00
N ALA A 62 25.56 11.94 8.12
CA ALA A 62 25.95 12.64 9.33
C ALA A 62 27.22 13.48 9.15
N ALA A 63 28.21 12.97 8.41
CA ALA A 63 29.42 13.70 8.07
C ALA A 63 29.13 14.92 7.18
N ALA A 64 28.27 14.78 6.15
CA ALA A 64 27.86 15.88 5.28
C ALA A 64 27.15 17.00 6.08
N VAL A 65 26.17 16.62 6.91
CA VAL A 65 25.43 17.57 7.77
C VAL A 65 26.37 18.25 8.77
N ARG A 66 27.30 17.51 9.38
CA ARG A 66 28.29 18.06 10.35
C ARG A 66 29.28 19.01 9.68
N ALA A 67 29.68 18.71 8.44
CA ALA A 67 30.55 19.59 7.62
C ALA A 67 29.85 20.84 7.11
N GLY A 68 28.57 21.01 7.35
CA GLY A 68 27.81 22.16 6.86
C GLY A 68 27.48 22.10 5.36
N ARG A 69 27.54 20.95 4.74
CA ARG A 69 27.16 20.80 3.34
C ARG A 69 25.67 21.05 3.15
N LYS A 70 25.32 21.65 2.01
CA LYS A 70 23.93 21.81 1.62
C LYS A 70 23.39 20.48 1.11
N VAL A 71 22.47 19.88 1.88
CA VAL A 71 21.89 18.57 1.63
C VAL A 71 20.55 18.69 0.94
N ALA A 72 20.30 17.85 -0.07
CA ALA A 72 18.99 17.65 -0.65
C ALA A 72 18.48 16.22 -0.40
N ILE A 73 17.21 16.10 0.00
CA ILE A 73 16.46 14.84 0.03
C ILE A 73 15.67 14.78 -1.28
N PHE A 74 15.95 13.78 -2.11
CA PHE A 74 15.22 13.53 -3.35
C PHE A 74 14.28 12.33 -3.14
N GLY A 75 12.98 12.56 -3.14
CA GLY A 75 11.98 11.51 -2.86
C GLY A 75 11.12 11.16 -4.07
N ASP A 76 10.27 10.12 -3.89
CA ASP A 76 9.22 9.79 -4.85
C ASP A 76 7.88 10.47 -4.50
N TYR A 77 6.97 10.52 -5.46
CA TYR A 77 5.69 11.23 -5.42
C TYR A 77 4.53 10.42 -4.83
N ASP A 78 4.75 9.22 -4.34
CA ASP A 78 3.73 8.41 -3.66
C ASP A 78 3.86 8.48 -2.13
N ALA A 79 2.94 7.80 -1.42
CA ALA A 79 2.92 7.87 0.04
C ALA A 79 4.18 7.29 0.69
N ASP A 80 4.84 6.30 0.07
CA ASP A 80 6.06 5.71 0.62
C ASP A 80 7.23 6.70 0.50
N GLY A 81 7.49 7.23 -0.71
CA GLY A 81 8.54 8.22 -0.95
C GLY A 81 8.32 9.53 -0.18
N MET A 82 7.06 9.99 -0.08
CA MET A 82 6.72 11.18 0.72
C MET A 82 6.96 10.95 2.22
N CYS A 83 6.63 9.77 2.76
CA CYS A 83 6.94 9.39 4.14
C CYS A 83 8.45 9.26 4.38
N ALA A 84 9.17 8.62 3.45
CA ALA A 84 10.62 8.48 3.49
C ALA A 84 11.31 9.85 3.56
N SER A 85 10.87 10.79 2.71
CA SER A 85 11.38 12.16 2.68
C SER A 85 11.12 12.89 3.99
N ALA A 86 9.90 12.77 4.54
CA ALA A 86 9.53 13.41 5.81
C ALA A 86 10.32 12.84 6.99
N ILE A 87 10.60 11.54 7.03
CA ILE A 87 11.42 10.89 8.06
C ILE A 87 12.81 11.54 8.13
N LEU A 88 13.52 11.59 7.00
CA LEU A 88 14.85 12.19 6.96
C LEU A 88 14.82 13.70 7.20
N LEU A 89 13.81 14.41 6.69
CA LEU A 89 13.61 15.83 6.96
C LEU A 89 13.50 16.12 8.46
N HIS A 90 12.72 15.33 9.21
CA HIS A 90 12.58 15.47 10.65
C HIS A 90 13.92 15.28 11.38
N LEU A 91 14.65 14.22 11.05
CA LEU A 91 15.88 13.84 11.76
C LEU A 91 17.04 14.81 11.44
N ILE A 92 17.23 15.19 10.17
CA ILE A 92 18.26 16.14 9.77
C ILE A 92 17.98 17.53 10.35
N ARG A 93 16.73 17.99 10.29
CA ARG A 93 16.33 19.26 10.87
C ARG A 93 16.53 19.31 12.39
N ALA A 94 16.26 18.21 13.10
CA ALA A 94 16.51 18.13 14.53
C ALA A 94 18.00 18.20 14.87
N ALA A 95 18.88 17.64 14.02
CA ALA A 95 20.32 17.75 14.15
C ALA A 95 20.85 19.16 13.79
N ARG A 96 20.21 19.84 12.82
CA ARG A 96 20.63 21.15 12.31
C ARG A 96 19.44 22.07 12.02
N PRO A 97 18.83 22.66 13.08
CA PRO A 97 17.57 23.42 12.94
C PRO A 97 17.66 24.66 12.04
N ASN A 98 18.83 25.32 12.04
CA ASN A 98 19.03 26.58 11.31
C ASN A 98 19.34 26.41 9.81
N ASP A 99 19.54 25.17 9.36
CA ASP A 99 19.87 24.88 7.97
C ASP A 99 19.28 23.51 7.58
N PRO A 100 17.94 23.43 7.45
CA PRO A 100 17.27 22.19 7.11
C PRO A 100 17.59 21.78 5.67
N PRO A 101 17.50 20.48 5.34
CA PRO A 101 17.73 20.01 3.98
C PRO A 101 16.65 20.54 3.02
N ILE A 102 17.03 20.69 1.75
CA ILE A 102 16.08 20.91 0.67
C ILE A 102 15.36 19.60 0.40
N VAL A 103 14.04 19.64 0.18
CA VAL A 103 13.28 18.49 -0.30
C VAL A 103 12.92 18.71 -1.76
N TYR A 104 13.21 17.74 -2.61
CA TYR A 104 12.84 17.70 -4.00
C TYR A 104 12.01 16.47 -4.29
N ILE A 105 10.82 16.64 -4.83
CA ILE A 105 9.94 15.56 -5.27
C ILE A 105 9.58 15.83 -6.73
N PRO A 106 9.86 14.90 -7.66
CA PRO A 106 9.56 15.12 -9.06
C PRO A 106 8.04 15.18 -9.30
N GLU A 107 7.63 16.01 -10.24
CA GLU A 107 6.24 16.05 -10.68
C GLU A 107 5.97 14.90 -11.67
N ARG A 108 5.07 13.99 -11.29
CA ARG A 108 4.73 12.79 -12.06
C ARG A 108 4.39 13.05 -13.52
N ALA A 109 3.70 14.17 -13.80
CA ALA A 109 3.22 14.49 -15.14
C ALA A 109 4.33 15.00 -16.08
N THR A 110 5.29 15.76 -15.55
CA THR A 110 6.31 16.49 -16.32
C THR A 110 7.69 15.85 -16.25
N GLU A 111 8.07 15.29 -15.09
CA GLU A 111 9.42 14.77 -14.85
C GLU A 111 9.46 13.22 -14.84
N GLY A 112 8.35 12.56 -14.52
CA GLY A 112 8.28 11.11 -14.45
C GLY A 112 8.66 10.55 -13.08
N TYR A 113 9.22 9.35 -13.05
CA TYR A 113 9.59 8.63 -11.85
C TYR A 113 11.11 8.64 -11.63
N GLY A 114 11.52 8.87 -10.39
CA GLY A 114 12.88 8.71 -9.92
C GLY A 114 13.81 9.88 -10.25
N LEU A 115 15.11 9.68 -9.98
CA LEU A 115 16.14 10.65 -10.29
C LEU A 115 16.16 10.97 -11.80
N SER A 116 16.50 12.22 -12.13
CA SER A 116 16.71 12.65 -13.50
C SER A 116 17.96 13.54 -13.59
N VAL A 117 18.64 13.49 -14.74
CA VAL A 117 19.82 14.34 -15.01
C VAL A 117 19.47 15.83 -14.83
N ALA A 118 18.28 16.25 -15.30
CA ALA A 118 17.83 17.63 -15.18
C ALA A 118 17.65 18.06 -13.70
N ALA A 119 17.06 17.20 -12.87
CA ALA A 119 16.90 17.46 -11.44
C ALA A 119 18.25 17.55 -10.71
N ILE A 120 19.21 16.66 -11.03
CA ILE A 120 20.56 16.71 -10.47
C ILE A 120 21.28 18.01 -10.85
N GLN A 121 21.20 18.42 -12.12
CA GLN A 121 21.76 19.68 -12.59
C GLN A 121 21.11 20.89 -11.90
N HIS A 122 19.79 20.86 -11.72
CA HIS A 122 19.08 21.90 -10.99
C HIS A 122 19.56 21.99 -9.53
N LEU A 123 19.63 20.86 -8.80
CA LEU A 123 20.11 20.83 -7.42
C LEU A 123 21.55 21.33 -7.29
N ALA A 124 22.44 20.94 -8.21
CA ALA A 124 23.80 21.45 -8.28
C ALA A 124 23.82 22.99 -8.47
N SER A 125 22.99 23.51 -9.38
CA SER A 125 22.93 24.95 -9.70
C SER A 125 22.53 25.83 -8.52
N ILE A 126 21.74 25.28 -7.57
CA ILE A 126 21.34 25.97 -6.33
C ILE A 126 22.29 25.70 -5.17
N GLY A 127 23.45 25.06 -5.43
CA GLY A 127 24.54 24.87 -4.49
C GLY A 127 24.41 23.65 -3.57
N VAL A 128 23.54 22.67 -3.90
CA VAL A 128 23.53 21.36 -3.22
C VAL A 128 24.88 20.66 -3.41
N GLN A 129 25.37 20.01 -2.38
CA GLN A 129 26.65 19.29 -2.35
C GLN A 129 26.48 17.81 -2.06
N THR A 130 25.40 17.42 -1.36
CA THR A 130 25.06 16.03 -1.07
C THR A 130 23.59 15.81 -1.39
N ILE A 131 23.29 14.81 -2.19
CA ILE A 131 21.93 14.34 -2.49
C ILE A 131 21.75 12.99 -1.82
N ILE A 132 20.67 12.84 -1.05
CA ILE A 132 20.19 11.54 -0.60
C ILE A 132 18.86 11.24 -1.28
N SER A 133 18.81 10.18 -2.10
CA SER A 133 17.54 9.72 -2.65
C SER A 133 16.84 8.79 -1.68
N VAL A 134 15.52 8.85 -1.65
CA VAL A 134 14.68 7.96 -0.86
C VAL A 134 13.59 7.38 -1.74
N ASP A 135 13.40 6.06 -1.65
CA ASP A 135 12.39 5.32 -2.40
C ASP A 135 12.61 5.36 -3.93
N CYS A 136 13.82 5.63 -4.36
CA CYS A 136 14.24 5.63 -5.76
C CYS A 136 15.75 5.65 -5.90
N GLY A 137 16.24 5.30 -7.09
CA GLY A 137 17.63 5.54 -7.46
C GLY A 137 18.45 4.29 -7.74
N VAL A 138 18.05 3.08 -7.36
CA VAL A 138 18.84 1.84 -7.56
C VAL A 138 19.11 1.53 -9.03
N THR A 139 18.38 2.12 -9.96
CA THR A 139 18.54 1.97 -11.41
C THR A 139 19.13 3.20 -12.11
N ALA A 140 19.49 4.26 -11.36
CA ALA A 140 19.85 5.59 -11.85
C ALA A 140 21.33 5.68 -12.31
N ILE A 141 21.71 4.94 -13.36
CA ILE A 141 23.10 4.85 -13.83
C ILE A 141 23.61 6.17 -14.43
N GLU A 142 22.82 6.78 -15.32
CA GLU A 142 23.22 8.03 -15.99
C GLU A 142 23.21 9.21 -15.03
N GLU A 143 22.22 9.21 -14.12
CA GLU A 143 22.08 10.21 -13.06
C GLU A 143 23.27 10.16 -12.10
N ALA A 144 23.76 8.97 -11.76
CA ALA A 144 24.96 8.80 -10.93
C ALA A 144 26.22 9.35 -11.62
N ARG A 145 26.37 9.10 -12.93
CA ARG A 145 27.48 9.68 -13.72
C ARG A 145 27.42 11.20 -13.74
N GLU A 146 26.23 11.77 -13.89
CA GLU A 146 26.06 13.22 -13.89
C GLU A 146 26.34 13.83 -12.52
N ALA A 147 25.87 13.22 -11.43
CA ALA A 147 26.18 13.65 -10.07
C ALA A 147 27.70 13.68 -9.82
N ARG A 148 28.39 12.61 -10.22
CA ARG A 148 29.86 12.53 -10.13
C ARG A 148 30.54 13.60 -10.97
N ARG A 149 30.08 13.83 -12.21
CA ARG A 149 30.62 14.87 -13.12
C ARG A 149 30.51 16.27 -12.49
N LEU A 150 29.44 16.51 -11.72
CA LEU A 150 29.20 17.78 -11.03
C LEU A 150 29.87 17.87 -9.66
N GLY A 151 30.55 16.80 -9.20
CA GLY A 151 31.19 16.75 -7.89
C GLY A 151 30.22 16.65 -6.72
N LEU A 152 29.01 16.16 -6.96
CA LEU A 152 28.02 15.92 -5.92
C LEU A 152 28.26 14.55 -5.26
N GLU A 153 28.10 14.49 -3.94
CA GLU A 153 27.96 13.23 -3.23
C GLU A 153 26.52 12.73 -3.41
N LEU A 154 26.36 11.51 -3.91
CA LEU A 154 25.06 10.88 -4.12
C LEU A 154 24.93 9.63 -3.25
N LEU A 155 23.96 9.66 -2.33
CA LEU A 155 23.59 8.57 -1.43
C LEU A 155 22.23 8.03 -1.87
N ILE A 156 22.11 6.72 -2.04
CA ILE A 156 20.84 6.10 -2.47
C ILE A 156 20.25 5.29 -1.32
N THR A 157 18.95 5.48 -1.08
CA THR A 157 18.13 4.59 -0.24
C THR A 157 16.92 4.15 -1.04
N ASP A 158 16.84 2.86 -1.35
CA ASP A 158 15.83 2.33 -2.25
C ASP A 158 15.46 0.88 -1.89
N HIS A 159 14.37 0.37 -2.44
CA HIS A 159 13.91 -1.01 -2.27
C HIS A 159 13.42 -1.64 -3.57
N HIS A 160 13.39 -0.88 -4.65
CA HIS A 160 12.90 -1.32 -5.96
C HIS A 160 13.78 -2.40 -6.59
N THR A 161 13.25 -3.06 -7.60
CA THR A 161 13.98 -4.10 -8.32
C THR A 161 15.20 -3.52 -9.05
N MET A 162 16.36 -4.07 -8.78
CA MET A 162 17.62 -3.73 -9.46
C MET A 162 17.57 -4.07 -10.95
N LEU A 163 18.44 -3.45 -11.72
CA LEU A 163 18.63 -3.79 -13.14
C LEU A 163 19.03 -5.26 -13.33
N PRO A 164 18.66 -5.88 -14.47
CA PRO A 164 19.09 -7.23 -14.80
C PRO A 164 20.61 -7.41 -14.67
N GLY A 165 21.03 -8.52 -14.08
CA GLY A 165 22.45 -8.77 -13.78
C GLY A 165 22.96 -8.11 -12.51
N GLY A 166 22.10 -7.42 -11.73
CA GLY A 166 22.49 -6.78 -10.48
C GLY A 166 23.38 -5.55 -10.67
N VAL A 167 23.31 -4.91 -11.84
CA VAL A 167 24.08 -3.67 -12.13
C VAL A 167 23.55 -2.55 -11.24
N LEU A 168 24.48 -1.90 -10.52
CA LEU A 168 24.20 -0.79 -9.64
C LEU A 168 24.79 0.51 -10.18
N PRO A 169 24.20 1.68 -9.86
CA PRO A 169 24.79 2.97 -10.17
C PRO A 169 26.10 3.18 -9.37
N ASP A 170 27.06 3.85 -9.98
CA ASP A 170 28.34 4.20 -9.38
C ASP A 170 28.18 5.45 -8.50
N VAL A 171 27.82 5.25 -7.24
CA VAL A 171 27.51 6.28 -6.24
C VAL A 171 28.34 6.10 -4.96
N ASP A 172 28.24 7.06 -4.04
CA ASP A 172 29.05 7.06 -2.82
C ASP A 172 28.62 6.00 -1.81
N ALA A 173 27.31 5.73 -1.67
CA ALA A 173 26.79 4.62 -0.87
C ALA A 173 25.34 4.29 -1.27
N ILE A 174 24.94 3.02 -1.06
CA ILE A 174 23.57 2.51 -1.32
C ILE A 174 23.08 1.72 -0.11
N ALA A 175 21.92 2.09 0.43
CA ALA A 175 21.17 1.28 1.37
C ALA A 175 20.00 0.61 0.66
N HIS A 176 19.99 -0.74 0.61
CA HIS A 176 18.97 -1.48 -0.12
C HIS A 176 18.76 -2.89 0.45
N PRO A 177 17.50 -3.32 0.75
CA PRO A 177 17.21 -4.62 1.38
C PRO A 177 17.54 -5.84 0.49
N GLY A 178 17.56 -5.68 -0.82
CA GLY A 178 17.92 -6.74 -1.77
C GLY A 178 19.43 -6.98 -1.91
N LEU A 179 20.28 -6.16 -1.29
CA LEU A 179 21.74 -6.33 -1.28
C LEU A 179 22.16 -7.11 -0.03
N GLY A 180 23.34 -7.74 -0.08
CA GLY A 180 23.93 -8.41 1.08
C GLY A 180 23.24 -9.68 1.57
N GLY A 181 22.33 -10.27 0.80
CA GLY A 181 21.65 -11.52 1.16
C GLY A 181 20.60 -11.36 2.29
N GLY A 182 20.20 -10.14 2.59
CA GLY A 182 19.13 -9.85 3.55
C GLY A 182 17.78 -10.39 3.10
N THR A 183 16.92 -10.75 4.06
CA THR A 183 15.59 -11.32 3.81
C THR A 183 14.47 -10.30 3.85
N THR A 184 14.80 -9.04 4.00
CA THR A 184 13.84 -7.98 4.28
C THR A 184 13.34 -7.34 3.00
N GLU A 185 12.04 -7.45 2.79
CA GLU A 185 11.32 -6.73 1.73
C GLU A 185 10.83 -5.38 2.27
N LEU A 186 11.74 -4.56 2.86
CA LEU A 186 11.39 -3.25 3.40
C LEU A 186 10.95 -2.31 2.29
N CYS A 187 10.00 -1.42 2.56
CA CYS A 187 9.63 -0.32 1.69
C CYS A 187 10.60 0.88 1.82
N GLY A 188 10.48 1.88 0.95
CA GLY A 188 11.35 3.07 0.95
C GLY A 188 11.34 3.84 2.26
N ALA A 189 10.17 4.05 2.89
CA ALA A 189 10.07 4.72 4.19
C ALA A 189 10.71 3.91 5.32
N ALA A 190 10.63 2.58 5.29
CA ALA A 190 11.29 1.73 6.27
C ALA A 190 12.81 1.74 6.10
N VAL A 191 13.32 1.72 4.87
CA VAL A 191 14.75 1.90 4.56
C VAL A 191 15.23 3.26 5.05
N ALA A 192 14.51 4.34 4.72
CA ALA A 192 14.83 5.70 5.16
C ALA A 192 14.82 5.83 6.70
N TRP A 193 13.90 5.15 7.37
CA TRP A 193 13.86 5.12 8.84
C TRP A 193 15.07 4.41 9.43
N LYS A 194 15.52 3.29 8.85
CA LYS A 194 16.75 2.58 9.27
C LYS A 194 17.99 3.44 9.06
N VAL A 195 18.12 4.07 7.91
CA VAL A 195 19.21 5.01 7.62
C VAL A 195 19.15 6.21 8.56
N GLY A 196 17.95 6.73 8.85
CA GLY A 196 17.75 7.79 9.85
C GLY A 196 18.19 7.38 11.26
N TRP A 197 17.95 6.13 11.66
CA TRP A 197 18.47 5.61 12.92
C TRP A 197 20.00 5.55 12.90
N ALA A 198 20.63 5.02 11.85
CA ALA A 198 22.08 5.02 11.69
C ALA A 198 22.67 6.43 11.69
N PHE A 199 22.02 7.38 11.00
CA PHE A 199 22.37 8.81 11.03
C PHE A 199 22.37 9.37 12.46
N CYS A 200 21.34 9.09 13.25
CA CYS A 200 21.28 9.55 14.63
C CYS A 200 22.40 8.96 15.49
N CYS A 201 22.73 7.68 15.35
CA CYS A 201 23.85 7.04 16.03
C CYS A 201 25.18 7.70 15.63
N ALA A 202 25.43 7.86 14.34
CA ALA A 202 26.63 8.51 13.82
C ALA A 202 26.72 9.97 14.26
N TRP A 203 25.60 10.72 14.20
CA TRP A 203 25.54 12.12 14.65
C TRP A 203 25.92 12.30 16.11
N CYS A 204 25.47 11.39 16.97
CA CYS A 204 25.75 11.43 18.40
C CYS A 204 27.08 10.76 18.80
N GLY A 205 27.73 10.05 17.88
CA GLY A 205 28.93 9.24 18.16
C GLY A 205 28.66 8.11 19.15
N SER A 206 27.44 7.56 19.20
CA SER A 206 27.00 6.57 20.16
C SER A 206 25.80 5.77 19.66
N ASP A 207 25.80 4.47 19.96
CA ASP A 207 24.63 3.61 19.72
C ASP A 207 23.42 3.98 20.62
N ARG A 208 23.67 4.71 21.71
CA ARG A 208 22.63 5.30 22.55
C ARG A 208 22.27 6.69 22.05
N VAL A 209 21.25 6.76 21.24
CA VAL A 209 20.70 8.03 20.75
C VAL A 209 20.11 8.84 21.92
N PRO A 210 20.44 10.15 22.08
CA PRO A 210 19.88 11.04 23.11
C PRO A 210 18.36 11.09 23.06
N THR A 211 17.74 11.43 24.20
CA THR A 211 16.28 11.36 24.38
C THR A 211 15.50 12.07 23.27
N ILE A 212 15.87 13.29 22.90
CA ILE A 212 15.17 14.09 21.87
C ILE A 212 15.16 13.39 20.51
N LEU A 213 16.31 12.93 20.03
CA LEU A 213 16.40 12.23 18.74
C LEU A 213 15.76 10.83 18.80
N ARG A 214 15.84 10.17 19.96
CA ARG A 214 15.19 8.87 20.17
C ARG A 214 13.67 8.99 20.14
N GLU A 215 13.10 10.00 20.81
CA GLU A 215 11.66 10.27 20.77
C GLU A 215 11.21 10.55 19.34
N LEU A 216 11.97 11.34 18.59
CA LEU A 216 11.68 11.62 17.18
C LEU A 216 11.78 10.38 16.29
N LEU A 217 12.78 9.51 16.49
CA LEU A 217 12.87 8.21 15.81
C LEU A 217 11.63 7.34 16.08
N VAL A 218 11.16 7.34 17.33
CA VAL A 218 9.96 6.62 17.72
C VAL A 218 8.70 7.23 17.09
N GLU A 219 8.62 8.56 17.00
CA GLU A 219 7.49 9.23 16.32
C GLU A 219 7.52 8.99 14.81
N THR A 220 8.68 9.08 14.17
CA THR A 220 8.81 8.85 12.72
C THR A 220 8.60 7.38 12.32
N LEU A 221 8.64 6.43 13.27
CA LEU A 221 8.22 5.05 13.00
C LEU A 221 6.74 4.97 12.53
N ALA A 222 5.90 5.93 12.94
CA ALA A 222 4.53 6.02 12.42
C ALA A 222 4.49 6.33 10.91
N LEU A 223 5.43 7.15 10.41
CA LEU A 223 5.59 7.41 8.98
C LEU A 223 6.14 6.17 8.25
N ALA A 224 7.12 5.46 8.85
CA ALA A 224 7.62 4.21 8.28
C ALA A 224 6.51 3.14 8.20
N ALA A 225 5.64 3.02 9.22
CA ALA A 225 4.48 2.14 9.18
C ALA A 225 3.47 2.56 8.12
N PHE A 226 3.27 3.86 7.95
CA PHE A 226 2.39 4.39 6.93
C PHE A 226 2.89 4.03 5.52
N GLY A 227 4.18 4.30 5.20
CA GLY A 227 4.78 3.91 3.93
C GLY A 227 4.71 2.40 3.70
N THR A 228 5.12 1.58 4.71
CA THR A 228 5.09 0.11 4.65
C THR A 228 3.71 -0.44 4.25
N VAL A 229 2.64 0.14 4.79
CA VAL A 229 1.28 -0.30 4.48
C VAL A 229 0.80 0.27 3.14
N ALA A 230 1.15 1.52 2.82
CA ALA A 230 0.72 2.19 1.60
C ALA A 230 1.36 1.59 0.33
N ASP A 231 2.62 1.15 0.41
CA ASP A 231 3.34 0.48 -0.67
C ASP A 231 2.96 -1.00 -0.85
N VAL A 232 2.12 -1.52 0.06
CA VAL A 232 1.62 -2.90 -0.03
C VAL A 232 2.74 -3.95 -0.04
N VAL A 233 3.86 -3.71 0.63
CA VAL A 233 4.91 -4.72 0.84
C VAL A 233 4.42 -5.86 1.75
N PRO A 234 5.04 -7.06 1.69
CA PRO A 234 4.66 -8.18 2.54
C PRO A 234 4.69 -7.84 4.03
N LEU A 235 3.56 -7.99 4.74
CA LEU A 235 3.46 -7.74 6.19
C LEU A 235 3.94 -8.95 7.01
N ARG A 236 5.20 -9.31 6.85
CA ARG A 236 5.89 -10.37 7.59
C ARG A 236 7.23 -9.86 8.13
N GLY A 237 7.84 -10.61 9.06
CA GLY A 237 9.14 -10.23 9.62
C GLY A 237 9.13 -8.80 10.16
N GLU A 238 10.11 -8.02 9.77
CA GLU A 238 10.28 -6.64 10.25
C GLU A 238 9.21 -5.67 9.74
N ASN A 239 8.71 -5.83 8.50
CA ASN A 239 7.58 -5.02 8.00
C ASN A 239 6.36 -5.13 8.90
N ARG A 240 6.08 -6.33 9.42
CA ARG A 240 4.99 -6.53 10.38
C ARG A 240 5.26 -5.79 11.69
N LEU A 241 6.48 -5.81 12.20
CA LEU A 241 6.86 -5.10 13.43
C LEU A 241 6.73 -3.58 13.26
N ILE A 242 7.29 -3.04 12.17
CA ILE A 242 7.18 -1.61 11.82
C ILE A 242 5.71 -1.19 11.71
N ALA A 243 4.92 -1.93 10.91
CA ALA A 243 3.52 -1.63 10.71
C ALA A 243 2.72 -1.70 12.03
N ARG A 244 2.98 -2.69 12.89
CA ARG A 244 2.27 -2.83 14.18
C ARG A 244 2.63 -1.75 15.18
N LEU A 245 3.93 -1.51 15.38
CA LEU A 245 4.41 -0.55 16.38
C LEU A 245 4.16 0.90 15.95
N GLY A 246 4.34 1.20 14.66
CA GLY A 246 4.13 2.55 14.14
C GLY A 246 2.66 2.90 13.96
N ALA A 247 1.80 1.98 13.48
CA ALA A 247 0.36 2.25 13.35
C ALA A 247 -0.30 2.57 14.68
N ALA A 248 0.14 1.93 15.78
CA ALA A 248 -0.36 2.21 17.14
C ALA A 248 -0.13 3.67 17.59
N ARG A 249 0.78 4.39 16.94
CA ARG A 249 1.09 5.79 17.25
C ARG A 249 0.31 6.80 16.43
N ILE A 250 -0.27 6.42 15.30
CA ILE A 250 -0.91 7.35 14.34
C ILE A 250 -2.07 8.13 14.98
N ALA A 251 -2.93 7.46 15.75
CA ALA A 251 -4.10 8.09 16.36
C ALA A 251 -3.76 9.25 17.32
N ASN A 252 -2.58 9.22 17.93
CA ASN A 252 -2.08 10.22 18.88
C ASN A 252 -0.65 10.66 18.55
N SER A 253 -0.36 10.77 17.25
CA SER A 253 0.98 11.13 16.79
C SER A 253 1.40 12.52 17.26
N GLY A 254 2.67 12.65 17.71
CA GLY A 254 3.31 13.92 17.95
C GLY A 254 3.69 14.69 16.68
N LEU A 255 3.45 14.09 15.49
CA LEU A 255 3.64 14.74 14.18
C LEU A 255 2.32 15.38 13.74
N PRO A 256 2.22 16.73 13.72
CA PRO A 256 0.96 17.44 13.47
C PRO A 256 0.30 17.08 12.14
N GLY A 257 1.12 16.92 11.09
CA GLY A 257 0.63 16.57 9.76
C GLY A 257 0.00 15.18 9.71
N LEU A 258 0.67 14.18 10.30
CA LEU A 258 0.14 12.82 10.36
C LEU A 258 -1.13 12.75 11.23
N LEU A 259 -1.14 13.46 12.37
CA LEU A 259 -2.31 13.57 13.23
C LEU A 259 -3.50 14.19 12.50
N ALA A 260 -3.28 15.28 11.75
CA ALA A 260 -4.33 15.94 10.98
C ALA A 260 -4.90 15.02 9.88
N LEU A 261 -4.04 14.30 9.15
CA LEU A 261 -4.46 13.31 8.15
C LEU A 261 -5.30 12.17 8.78
N ALA A 262 -4.89 11.69 9.95
CA ALA A 262 -5.66 10.68 10.70
C ALA A 262 -7.06 11.20 11.04
N ARG A 263 -7.19 12.44 11.51
CA ARG A 263 -8.49 13.07 11.80
C ARG A 263 -9.35 13.22 10.55
N GLU A 264 -8.77 13.64 9.42
CA GLU A 264 -9.47 13.73 8.14
C GLU A 264 -9.90 12.36 7.60
N ALA A 265 -9.18 11.30 7.94
CA ALA A 265 -9.58 9.91 7.67
C ALA A 265 -10.64 9.37 8.65
N GLY A 266 -11.11 10.18 9.60
CA GLY A 266 -12.12 9.78 10.60
C GLY A 266 -11.56 8.95 11.75
N ILE A 267 -10.26 9.01 12.02
CA ILE A 267 -9.60 8.29 13.11
C ILE A 267 -9.60 9.18 14.36
N GLY A 268 -10.32 8.76 15.39
CA GLY A 268 -10.34 9.41 16.71
C GLY A 268 -9.13 9.09 17.57
N ALA A 269 -8.98 9.79 18.72
CA ALA A 269 -7.85 9.60 19.62
C ALA A 269 -7.81 8.21 20.27
N ASN A 270 -8.99 7.60 20.48
CA ASN A 270 -9.12 6.28 21.10
C ASN A 270 -9.23 5.15 20.07
N ASP A 271 -9.13 5.46 18.79
CA ASP A 271 -9.26 4.47 17.75
C ASP A 271 -7.97 3.67 17.60
N ARG A 272 -8.14 2.37 17.41
CA ARG A 272 -7.05 1.53 16.95
C ARG A 272 -6.86 1.74 15.46
N VAL A 273 -5.62 1.99 15.05
CA VAL A 273 -5.23 2.08 13.65
C VAL A 273 -4.63 0.76 13.21
N ASP A 274 -5.21 0.16 12.19
CA ASP A 274 -4.74 -1.04 11.52
C ASP A 274 -4.31 -0.74 10.07
N ALA A 275 -3.83 -1.77 9.38
CA ALA A 275 -3.40 -1.62 7.99
C ALA A 275 -4.55 -1.23 7.05
N GLU A 276 -5.79 -1.65 7.31
CA GLU A 276 -6.96 -1.30 6.50
C GLU A 276 -7.27 0.20 6.60
N ARG A 277 -7.27 0.76 7.81
CA ARG A 277 -7.47 2.21 8.03
C ARG A 277 -6.36 3.05 7.40
N ILE A 278 -5.13 2.55 7.37
CA ILE A 278 -4.03 3.21 6.65
C ILE A 278 -4.27 3.14 5.15
N SER A 279 -4.46 1.93 4.58
CA SER A 279 -4.57 1.71 3.13
C SER A 279 -5.76 2.40 2.50
N PHE A 280 -6.91 2.40 3.16
CA PHE A 280 -8.18 2.91 2.60
C PHE A 280 -8.61 4.27 3.19
N GLY A 281 -8.06 4.65 4.35
CA GLY A 281 -8.35 5.92 5.00
C GLY A 281 -7.31 7.01 4.71
N ILE A 282 -6.07 6.82 5.16
CA ILE A 282 -5.03 7.86 5.11
C ILE A 282 -4.29 7.88 3.77
N ALA A 283 -3.81 6.73 3.29
CA ALA A 283 -2.97 6.65 2.10
C ALA A 283 -3.60 7.25 0.84
N PRO A 284 -4.91 7.08 0.56
CA PRO A 284 -5.55 7.72 -0.58
C PRO A 284 -5.57 9.26 -0.52
N ILE A 285 -5.58 9.85 0.68
CA ILE A 285 -5.57 11.31 0.88
C ILE A 285 -4.19 11.86 0.48
N VAL A 286 -3.12 11.23 0.95
CA VAL A 286 -1.74 11.61 0.64
C VAL A 286 -1.42 11.34 -0.84
N ASN A 287 -1.74 10.16 -1.34
CA ASN A 287 -1.51 9.78 -2.74
C ASN A 287 -2.26 10.67 -3.77
N ALA A 288 -3.33 11.36 -3.35
CA ALA A 288 -4.02 12.31 -4.22
C ALA A 288 -3.13 13.50 -4.59
N CYS A 289 -2.19 13.90 -3.72
CA CYS A 289 -1.23 14.97 -3.98
C CYS A 289 -0.30 14.61 -5.15
N GLY A 290 0.22 13.39 -5.20
CA GLY A 290 1.06 12.90 -6.32
C GLY A 290 0.28 12.61 -7.61
N ARG A 291 -1.06 12.67 -7.60
CA ARG A 291 -1.92 12.37 -8.77
C ARG A 291 -2.56 13.61 -9.40
N LEU A 292 -3.06 14.53 -8.61
CA LEU A 292 -3.81 15.72 -9.06
C LEU A 292 -3.30 17.02 -8.41
N GLY A 293 -2.31 16.96 -7.54
CA GLY A 293 -1.73 18.09 -6.82
C GLY A 293 -0.21 18.11 -6.94
N ARG A 294 0.42 18.71 -5.95
CA ARG A 294 1.88 18.79 -5.83
C ARG A 294 2.34 17.86 -4.71
N PRO A 295 3.14 16.82 -5.01
CA PRO A 295 3.60 15.87 -3.99
C PRO A 295 4.44 16.54 -2.89
N LEU A 296 5.18 17.61 -3.21
CA LEU A 296 5.94 18.38 -2.23
C LEU A 296 5.05 18.97 -1.11
N ASP A 297 3.79 19.31 -1.40
CA ASP A 297 2.86 19.82 -0.38
C ASP A 297 2.54 18.75 0.66
N ALA A 298 2.50 17.47 0.27
CA ALA A 298 2.31 16.37 1.21
C ALA A 298 3.55 16.17 2.10
N VAL A 299 4.77 16.30 1.55
CA VAL A 299 5.99 16.27 2.37
C VAL A 299 6.05 17.49 3.28
N ALA A 300 5.61 18.66 2.83
CA ALA A 300 5.52 19.86 3.69
C ALA A 300 4.57 19.64 4.88
N LEU A 301 3.43 18.97 4.67
CA LEU A 301 2.51 18.61 5.75
C LEU A 301 3.12 17.59 6.70
N LEU A 302 3.60 16.44 6.17
CA LEU A 302 4.18 15.36 6.96
C LEU A 302 5.45 15.78 7.69
N GLY A 303 6.22 16.72 7.13
CA GLY A 303 7.44 17.28 7.67
C GLY A 303 7.25 18.50 8.59
N LEU A 304 6.03 18.87 8.97
CA LEU A 304 5.82 19.93 9.97
C LEU A 304 6.54 19.57 11.28
N PRO A 305 7.13 20.54 12.01
CA PRO A 305 7.83 20.27 13.26
C PRO A 305 7.01 19.43 14.22
N SER A 306 7.66 18.53 14.96
CA SER A 306 6.98 17.75 16.01
C SER A 306 6.50 18.68 17.14
N ILE A 307 5.36 18.37 17.72
CA ILE A 307 4.75 19.13 18.84
C ILE A 307 5.75 19.27 20.00
N SER A 308 6.57 18.26 20.25
CA SER A 308 7.58 18.29 21.32
C SER A 308 8.80 19.20 21.02
N GLN A 309 9.03 19.54 19.76
CA GLN A 309 10.17 20.37 19.31
C GLN A 309 9.81 21.85 19.17
N GLU A 310 8.52 22.17 19.16
CA GLU A 310 8.07 23.54 18.98
C GLU A 310 8.06 24.30 20.32
N GLY A 311 8.98 25.24 20.45
CA GLY A 311 8.98 26.21 21.56
C GLY A 311 7.97 27.36 21.35
N GLY A 312 7.07 27.25 20.34
CA GLY A 312 6.19 28.31 19.86
C GLY A 312 4.69 28.00 19.95
N ASP A 313 3.90 28.62 19.06
CA ASP A 313 2.43 28.49 19.05
C ASP A 313 1.95 27.16 18.45
N THR A 314 1.91 26.13 19.27
CA THR A 314 1.40 24.80 18.92
C THR A 314 -0.03 24.86 18.35
N ALA A 315 -0.86 25.82 18.79
CA ALA A 315 -2.22 25.97 18.30
C ALA A 315 -2.25 26.43 16.84
N THR A 316 -1.37 27.33 16.45
CA THR A 316 -1.23 27.77 15.05
C THR A 316 -0.70 26.65 14.18
N LEU A 317 0.28 25.87 14.63
CA LEU A 317 0.80 24.72 13.93
C LEU A 317 -0.29 23.68 13.66
N LEU A 318 -1.08 23.33 14.66
CA LEU A 318 -2.19 22.38 14.53
C LEU A 318 -3.29 22.88 13.59
N ARG A 319 -3.60 24.19 13.63
CA ARG A 319 -4.55 24.79 12.69
C ARG A 319 -4.06 24.72 11.24
N SER A 320 -2.79 25.05 11.01
CA SER A 320 -2.17 24.94 9.67
C SER A 320 -2.19 23.49 9.16
N ALA A 321 -1.76 22.53 9.99
CA ALA A 321 -1.80 21.12 9.65
C ALA A 321 -3.22 20.65 9.28
N LYS A 322 -4.23 21.03 10.07
CA LYS A 322 -5.63 20.71 9.81
C LYS A 322 -6.11 21.28 8.47
N GLN A 323 -5.80 22.54 8.17
CA GLN A 323 -6.19 23.18 6.90
C GLN A 323 -5.56 22.46 5.71
N MET A 324 -4.26 22.14 5.77
CA MET A 324 -3.57 21.41 4.70
C MET A 324 -4.17 20.01 4.51
N ALA A 325 -4.41 19.27 5.58
CA ALA A 325 -5.01 17.93 5.52
C ALA A 325 -6.43 17.95 4.94
N SER A 326 -7.23 18.98 5.28
CA SER A 326 -8.57 19.19 4.71
C SER A 326 -8.51 19.43 3.20
N ASN A 327 -7.58 20.27 2.73
CA ASN A 327 -7.36 20.48 1.29
C ASN A 327 -6.99 19.18 0.56
N PHE A 328 -6.18 18.31 1.18
CA PHE A 328 -5.84 17.01 0.60
C PHE A 328 -7.03 16.06 0.57
N LYS A 329 -7.90 16.11 1.57
CA LYS A 329 -9.17 15.38 1.57
C LYS A 329 -10.06 15.78 0.40
N GLU A 330 -10.18 17.09 0.14
CA GLU A 330 -10.92 17.63 -1.01
C GLU A 330 -10.30 17.18 -2.34
N LEU A 331 -8.97 17.22 -2.45
CA LEU A 331 -8.24 16.73 -3.62
C LEU A 331 -8.50 15.23 -3.85
N ASN A 332 -8.52 14.43 -2.79
CA ASN A 332 -8.86 13.00 -2.88
C ASN A 332 -10.33 12.78 -3.29
N ASN A 333 -11.25 13.61 -2.83
CA ASN A 333 -12.65 13.55 -3.26
C ASN A 333 -12.77 13.88 -4.76
N ARG A 334 -12.05 14.89 -5.24
CA ARG A 334 -11.96 15.22 -6.66
C ARG A 334 -11.36 14.07 -7.47
N ARG A 335 -10.27 13.45 -6.98
CA ARG A 335 -9.68 12.27 -7.61
C ARG A 335 -10.69 11.12 -7.75
N LYS A 336 -11.50 10.84 -6.70
CA LYS A 336 -12.56 9.81 -6.73
C LYS A 336 -13.64 10.13 -7.77
N GLN A 337 -14.01 11.40 -7.91
CA GLN A 337 -14.99 11.83 -8.93
C GLN A 337 -14.44 11.63 -10.34
N VAL A 338 -13.20 12.05 -10.60
CA VAL A 338 -12.53 11.85 -11.91
C VAL A 338 -12.40 10.36 -12.22
N GLU A 339 -11.95 9.54 -11.25
CA GLU A 339 -11.88 8.08 -11.40
C GLU A 339 -13.24 7.49 -11.79
N ARG A 340 -14.32 7.89 -11.12
CA ARG A 340 -15.68 7.43 -11.42
C ARG A 340 -16.11 7.78 -12.84
N LEU A 341 -15.88 9.03 -13.27
CA LEU A 341 -16.19 9.47 -14.62
C LEU A 341 -15.42 8.67 -15.69
N ILE A 342 -14.12 8.40 -15.46
CA ILE A 342 -13.32 7.57 -16.37
C ILE A 342 -13.87 6.15 -16.42
N VAL A 343 -14.18 5.54 -15.27
CA VAL A 343 -14.70 4.17 -15.19
C VAL A 343 -16.06 4.08 -15.89
N ASP A 344 -16.97 5.02 -15.64
CA ASP A 344 -18.30 5.01 -16.24
C ASP A 344 -18.20 5.20 -17.78
N ALA A 345 -17.40 6.15 -18.27
CA ALA A 345 -17.17 6.39 -19.69
C ALA A 345 -16.49 5.21 -20.41
N ALA A 346 -15.47 4.62 -19.76
CA ALA A 346 -14.78 3.47 -20.32
C ALA A 346 -15.67 2.21 -20.32
N SER A 347 -16.46 1.98 -19.27
CA SER A 347 -17.41 0.86 -19.20
C SER A 347 -18.44 0.92 -20.33
N ALA A 348 -19.03 2.08 -20.57
CA ALA A 348 -19.99 2.28 -21.67
C ALA A 348 -19.36 1.92 -23.03
N ARG A 349 -18.14 2.42 -23.31
CA ARG A 349 -17.41 2.09 -24.55
C ARG A 349 -17.08 0.60 -24.69
N ILE A 350 -16.76 -0.07 -23.58
CA ILE A 350 -16.48 -1.52 -23.56
C ILE A 350 -17.76 -2.31 -23.85
N GLU A 351 -18.89 -1.91 -23.26
CA GLU A 351 -20.19 -2.56 -23.46
C GLU A 351 -20.71 -2.37 -24.88
N GLU A 352 -20.45 -1.22 -25.50
CA GLU A 352 -20.74 -0.94 -26.92
C GLU A 352 -19.82 -1.69 -27.90
N GLY A 353 -18.83 -2.43 -27.38
CA GLY A 353 -17.86 -3.20 -28.18
C GLY A 353 -16.66 -2.41 -28.66
N LEU A 354 -16.56 -1.11 -28.31
CA LEU A 354 -15.41 -0.29 -28.60
C LEU A 354 -14.27 -0.62 -27.62
N GLY A 355 -13.12 -1.04 -28.14
CA GLY A 355 -11.95 -1.32 -27.31
C GLY A 355 -11.87 -2.72 -26.69
N ARG A 356 -12.91 -3.58 -26.88
CA ARG A 356 -12.92 -4.98 -26.48
C ARG A 356 -12.75 -5.87 -27.71
N ALA A 357 -11.54 -5.90 -28.26
CA ALA A 357 -11.23 -6.96 -29.19
C ALA A 357 -10.81 -8.19 -28.36
N ARG A 358 -11.58 -9.23 -28.38
CA ARG A 358 -11.35 -10.63 -27.95
C ARG A 358 -10.53 -10.98 -26.69
N GLY A 359 -9.66 -10.11 -26.12
CA GLY A 359 -8.77 -10.51 -24.99
C GLY A 359 -8.31 -9.39 -24.07
N ALA A 360 -8.21 -8.14 -24.54
CA ALA A 360 -7.81 -6.97 -23.74
C ALA A 360 -8.68 -5.76 -24.09
N CYS A 361 -8.68 -4.77 -23.21
CA CYS A 361 -9.36 -3.49 -23.42
C CYS A 361 -8.34 -2.37 -23.53
N VAL A 362 -8.33 -1.60 -24.64
CA VAL A 362 -7.43 -0.48 -24.86
C VAL A 362 -8.24 0.74 -25.28
N LEU A 363 -8.24 1.80 -24.46
CA LEU A 363 -8.99 3.02 -24.69
C LEU A 363 -8.13 4.26 -24.43
N ALA A 364 -8.40 5.34 -25.17
CA ALA A 364 -7.82 6.65 -24.96
C ALA A 364 -8.88 7.75 -25.03
N ALA A 365 -8.68 8.82 -24.26
CA ALA A 365 -9.50 10.02 -24.32
C ALA A 365 -8.69 11.26 -23.83
N PRO A 366 -9.02 12.46 -24.32
CA PRO A 366 -8.24 13.67 -24.01
C PRO A 366 -8.47 14.20 -22.57
N ASP A 367 -9.57 13.80 -21.94
CA ASP A 367 -10.01 14.25 -20.62
C ASP A 367 -9.72 13.23 -19.50
N TRP A 368 -8.84 12.27 -19.76
CA TRP A 368 -8.44 11.24 -18.77
C TRP A 368 -7.06 11.53 -18.17
N PRO A 369 -6.96 12.21 -17.03
CA PRO A 369 -5.67 12.59 -16.46
C PRO A 369 -4.76 11.39 -16.17
N ARG A 370 -3.49 11.47 -16.61
CA ARG A 370 -2.45 10.41 -16.44
C ARG A 370 -2.31 9.94 -14.99
N GLY A 371 -2.47 10.86 -14.02
CA GLY A 371 -2.39 10.52 -12.60
C GLY A 371 -3.52 9.60 -12.09
N VAL A 372 -4.66 9.52 -12.82
CA VAL A 372 -5.86 8.79 -12.38
C VAL A 372 -6.13 7.53 -13.21
N VAL A 373 -5.75 7.52 -14.50
CA VAL A 373 -6.03 6.38 -15.41
C VAL A 373 -5.56 5.03 -14.85
N GLY A 374 -4.43 4.98 -14.15
CA GLY A 374 -3.92 3.73 -13.57
C GLY A 374 -4.84 3.10 -12.51
N ILE A 375 -5.59 3.92 -11.75
CA ILE A 375 -6.57 3.43 -10.77
C ILE A 375 -7.82 2.93 -11.50
N ALA A 376 -8.30 3.70 -12.47
CA ALA A 376 -9.44 3.32 -13.29
C ALA A 376 -9.16 2.02 -14.07
N CYS A 377 -7.94 1.82 -14.61
CA CYS A 377 -7.50 0.56 -15.21
C CYS A 377 -7.66 -0.62 -14.27
N SER A 378 -7.19 -0.51 -13.02
CA SER A 378 -7.28 -1.59 -12.04
C SER A 378 -8.74 -1.98 -11.80
N ARG A 379 -9.60 -0.97 -11.62
CA ARG A 379 -11.03 -1.20 -11.37
C ARG A 379 -11.75 -1.85 -12.55
N LEU A 380 -11.42 -1.44 -13.78
CA LEU A 380 -12.00 -2.04 -14.99
C LEU A 380 -11.47 -3.46 -15.24
N ALA A 381 -10.19 -3.70 -14.96
CA ALA A 381 -9.61 -5.04 -15.05
C ALA A 381 -10.30 -6.03 -14.08
N GLU A 382 -10.62 -5.59 -12.87
CA GLU A 382 -11.41 -6.38 -11.91
C GLU A 382 -12.85 -6.59 -12.40
N MET A 383 -13.52 -5.54 -12.94
CA MET A 383 -14.91 -5.59 -13.37
C MET A 383 -15.12 -6.49 -14.58
N PHE A 384 -14.24 -6.38 -15.58
CA PHE A 384 -14.38 -7.08 -16.86
C PHE A 384 -13.53 -8.36 -16.94
N ALA A 385 -12.68 -8.59 -15.92
CA ALA A 385 -11.76 -9.72 -15.86
C ALA A 385 -10.89 -9.87 -17.13
N VAL A 386 -10.42 -8.76 -17.71
CA VAL A 386 -9.50 -8.70 -18.85
C VAL A 386 -8.39 -7.67 -18.60
N PRO A 387 -7.21 -7.80 -19.22
CA PRO A 387 -6.20 -6.74 -19.19
C PRO A 387 -6.77 -5.43 -19.76
N VAL A 388 -6.46 -4.32 -19.08
CA VAL A 388 -6.96 -2.99 -19.45
C VAL A 388 -5.81 -2.01 -19.62
N VAL A 389 -5.87 -1.22 -20.69
CA VAL A 389 -5.01 -0.07 -20.94
C VAL A 389 -5.88 1.17 -21.10
N LEU A 390 -5.68 2.17 -20.23
CA LEU A 390 -6.31 3.48 -20.38
C LEU A 390 -5.25 4.55 -20.56
N MET A 391 -5.52 5.50 -21.45
CA MET A 391 -4.57 6.54 -21.82
C MET A 391 -5.24 7.91 -21.92
N GLU A 392 -4.49 8.95 -21.56
CA GLU A 392 -4.76 10.32 -21.92
C GLU A 392 -4.22 10.58 -23.32
N SER A 393 -5.06 11.06 -24.24
CA SER A 393 -4.62 11.47 -25.57
C SER A 393 -4.30 12.96 -25.59
N GLU A 394 -3.10 13.30 -26.07
CA GLU A 394 -2.60 14.67 -26.16
C GLU A 394 -1.88 14.85 -27.50
N GLY A 395 -2.46 15.61 -28.41
CA GLY A 395 -1.93 15.77 -29.75
C GLY A 395 -1.79 14.42 -30.48
N ASP A 396 -0.61 14.12 -30.99
CA ASP A 396 -0.29 12.91 -31.75
C ASP A 396 -0.02 11.68 -30.86
N PHE A 397 -0.05 11.81 -29.54
CA PHE A 397 0.35 10.75 -28.61
C PHE A 397 -0.76 10.43 -27.61
N ALA A 398 -0.75 9.21 -27.14
CA ALA A 398 -1.51 8.77 -25.98
C ALA A 398 -0.56 8.18 -24.93
N HIS A 399 -0.71 8.62 -23.68
CA HIS A 399 0.10 8.18 -22.54
C HIS A 399 -0.78 7.62 -21.45
N GLY A 400 -0.43 6.48 -20.88
CA GLY A 400 -1.28 5.90 -19.87
C GLY A 400 -0.70 4.75 -19.09
N SER A 401 -1.61 3.96 -18.55
CA SER A 401 -1.29 2.82 -17.70
C SER A 401 -1.99 1.57 -18.19
N ALA A 402 -1.31 0.45 -18.03
CA ALA A 402 -1.84 -0.89 -18.25
C ALA A 402 -1.96 -1.65 -16.93
N ARG A 403 -3.00 -2.47 -16.81
CA ARG A 403 -3.20 -3.38 -15.68
C ARG A 403 -3.55 -4.76 -16.20
N SER A 404 -2.97 -5.75 -15.54
CA SER A 404 -3.18 -7.15 -15.88
C SER A 404 -4.31 -7.79 -15.05
N VAL A 405 -4.60 -9.01 -15.39
CA VAL A 405 -5.45 -9.93 -14.63
C VAL A 405 -4.66 -11.20 -14.32
N GLU A 406 -5.18 -12.03 -13.43
CA GLU A 406 -4.58 -13.33 -13.09
C GLU A 406 -4.35 -14.18 -14.36
N GLY A 407 -3.21 -14.86 -14.41
CA GLY A 407 -2.84 -15.71 -15.54
C GLY A 407 -2.27 -14.98 -16.77
N TYR A 408 -2.09 -13.65 -16.72
CA TYR A 408 -1.53 -12.87 -17.82
C TYR A 408 -0.44 -11.90 -17.36
N SER A 409 0.58 -11.66 -18.19
CA SER A 409 1.58 -10.62 -17.98
C SER A 409 1.36 -9.47 -18.95
N VAL A 410 0.90 -8.32 -18.44
CA VAL A 410 0.71 -7.14 -19.30
C VAL A 410 2.03 -6.64 -19.88
N LEU A 411 3.14 -6.73 -19.12
CA LEU A 411 4.47 -6.38 -19.64
C LEU A 411 4.88 -7.29 -20.80
N GLY A 412 4.63 -8.60 -20.70
CA GLY A 412 4.86 -9.55 -21.80
C GLY A 412 4.05 -9.18 -23.05
N GLY A 413 2.78 -8.80 -22.86
CA GLY A 413 1.93 -8.29 -23.95
C GLY A 413 2.45 -6.99 -24.58
N LEU A 414 2.97 -6.06 -23.76
CA LEU A 414 3.58 -4.83 -24.30
C LEU A 414 4.89 -5.11 -25.05
N HIS A 415 5.70 -6.06 -24.60
CA HIS A 415 6.88 -6.50 -25.34
C HIS A 415 6.53 -7.07 -26.71
N SER A 416 5.45 -7.86 -26.85
CA SER A 416 5.00 -8.38 -28.15
C SER A 416 4.53 -7.27 -29.09
N CYS A 417 4.10 -6.13 -28.55
CA CYS A 417 3.63 -4.96 -29.28
C CYS A 417 4.71 -3.86 -29.42
N ALA A 418 5.97 -4.11 -29.06
CA ALA A 418 7.02 -3.10 -28.95
C ALA A 418 7.18 -2.22 -30.20
N ALA A 419 7.03 -2.78 -31.41
CA ALA A 419 7.13 -2.04 -32.67
C ALA A 419 6.02 -0.98 -32.87
N LEU A 420 4.92 -1.07 -32.12
CA LEU A 420 3.79 -0.14 -32.17
C LEU A 420 3.86 0.94 -31.10
N LEU A 421 4.74 0.78 -30.11
CA LEU A 421 4.84 1.64 -28.94
C LEU A 421 6.04 2.57 -29.02
N GLU A 422 5.89 3.79 -28.52
CA GLU A 422 7.00 4.75 -28.37
C GLU A 422 7.83 4.45 -27.11
N ARG A 423 7.13 4.12 -26.01
CA ARG A 423 7.75 3.76 -24.73
C ARG A 423 6.81 2.90 -23.91
N PHE A 424 7.37 1.94 -23.20
CA PHE A 424 6.66 1.17 -22.19
C PHE A 424 7.63 0.66 -21.13
N GLY A 425 7.10 0.32 -19.95
CA GLY A 425 7.90 -0.24 -18.87
C GLY A 425 7.04 -0.51 -17.64
N GLY A 426 7.52 -1.37 -16.76
CA GLY A 426 6.81 -1.76 -15.55
C GLY A 426 7.02 -3.23 -15.21
N HIS A 427 5.97 -3.87 -14.67
CA HIS A 427 5.97 -5.24 -14.19
C HIS A 427 4.84 -6.08 -14.83
N ALA A 428 4.83 -7.38 -14.56
CA ALA A 428 3.82 -8.29 -15.10
C ALA A 428 2.38 -7.83 -14.78
N ALA A 429 2.13 -7.25 -13.61
CA ALA A 429 0.80 -6.83 -13.16
C ALA A 429 0.41 -5.41 -13.62
N ALA A 430 1.38 -4.50 -13.79
CA ALA A 430 1.13 -3.09 -14.08
C ALA A 430 2.28 -2.49 -14.88
N ALA A 431 1.97 -1.68 -15.89
CA ALA A 431 2.97 -1.01 -16.72
C ALA A 431 2.50 0.38 -17.15
N GLY A 432 3.46 1.24 -17.48
CA GLY A 432 3.25 2.49 -18.20
C GLY A 432 3.37 2.24 -19.71
N VAL A 433 2.67 3.03 -20.53
CA VAL A 433 2.69 2.91 -21.98
C VAL A 433 2.52 4.27 -22.65
N ALA A 434 3.20 4.45 -23.77
CA ALA A 434 3.03 5.58 -24.67
C ALA A 434 2.92 5.05 -26.12
N VAL A 435 1.93 5.55 -26.87
CA VAL A 435 1.66 5.15 -28.25
C VAL A 435 1.29 6.36 -29.09
N ARG A 436 1.64 6.35 -30.38
CA ARG A 436 1.12 7.35 -31.32
C ARG A 436 -0.35 7.07 -31.66
N MET A 437 -1.14 8.13 -31.79
CA MET A 437 -2.57 8.01 -32.07
C MET A 437 -2.86 7.29 -33.40
N ASP A 438 -2.00 7.46 -34.40
CA ASP A 438 -2.10 6.75 -35.69
C ASP A 438 -1.83 5.23 -35.59
N ARG A 439 -1.21 4.76 -34.50
CA ARG A 439 -0.94 3.33 -34.24
C ARG A 439 -1.87 2.72 -33.17
N LEU A 440 -2.75 3.52 -32.58
CA LEU A 440 -3.59 3.10 -31.45
C LEU A 440 -4.49 1.89 -31.79
N ASP A 441 -5.09 1.88 -32.97
CA ASP A 441 -5.97 0.76 -33.38
C ASP A 441 -5.18 -0.52 -33.62
N ALA A 442 -4.01 -0.43 -34.27
CA ALA A 442 -3.13 -1.58 -34.44
C ALA A 442 -2.62 -2.13 -33.11
N PHE A 443 -2.27 -1.26 -32.17
CA PHE A 443 -1.89 -1.65 -30.82
C PHE A 443 -3.05 -2.35 -30.07
N ARG A 444 -4.26 -1.83 -30.17
CA ARG A 444 -5.47 -2.43 -29.57
C ARG A 444 -5.67 -3.85 -30.06
N GLU A 445 -5.59 -4.06 -31.37
CA GLU A 445 -5.78 -5.38 -31.98
C GLU A 445 -4.66 -6.35 -31.60
N ALA A 446 -3.41 -5.92 -31.67
CA ALA A 446 -2.24 -6.74 -31.34
C ALA A 446 -2.25 -7.19 -29.87
N LEU A 447 -2.46 -6.25 -28.93
CA LEU A 447 -2.49 -6.58 -27.51
C LEU A 447 -3.67 -7.51 -27.16
N SER A 448 -4.82 -7.29 -27.78
CA SER A 448 -6.00 -8.11 -27.56
C SER A 448 -5.83 -9.54 -28.08
N SER A 449 -5.25 -9.71 -29.26
CA SER A 449 -4.94 -11.03 -29.83
C SER A 449 -3.92 -11.76 -28.94
N HIS A 450 -2.83 -11.08 -28.56
CA HIS A 450 -1.84 -11.65 -27.65
C HIS A 450 -2.45 -12.09 -26.32
N ALA A 451 -3.34 -11.26 -25.73
CA ALA A 451 -3.99 -11.61 -24.47
C ALA A 451 -4.95 -12.80 -24.62
N ALA A 452 -5.68 -12.90 -25.72
CA ALA A 452 -6.56 -14.03 -25.99
C ALA A 452 -5.81 -15.36 -26.15
N GLU A 453 -4.60 -15.33 -26.72
CA GLU A 453 -3.78 -16.51 -26.98
C GLU A 453 -2.93 -16.95 -25.77
N ASN A 454 -2.46 -15.97 -24.98
CA ASN A 454 -1.45 -16.22 -23.94
C ASN A 454 -2.00 -16.15 -22.51
N ARG A 455 -3.28 -15.81 -22.33
CA ARG A 455 -3.90 -15.88 -21.03
C ARG A 455 -4.14 -17.33 -20.66
N LYS A 456 -3.55 -17.76 -19.57
CA LYS A 456 -3.85 -19.06 -18.99
C LYS A 456 -5.25 -18.99 -18.40
N ASN A 457 -6.15 -19.86 -18.88
CA ASN A 457 -7.43 -20.09 -18.22
C ASN A 457 -7.12 -20.85 -16.93
N ASP A 458 -6.98 -20.12 -15.84
CA ASP A 458 -6.80 -20.77 -14.55
C ASP A 458 -8.09 -21.49 -14.16
N GLU A 459 -7.92 -22.65 -13.52
CA GLU A 459 -8.99 -23.32 -12.77
C GLU A 459 -9.62 -22.28 -11.82
N ALA A 460 -10.92 -22.45 -11.51
CA ALA A 460 -11.63 -21.58 -10.58
C ALA A 460 -10.75 -21.32 -9.33
N PRO A 461 -10.56 -20.04 -8.91
CA PRO A 461 -9.67 -19.69 -7.84
C PRO A 461 -9.98 -20.54 -6.60
N SER A 462 -8.95 -21.13 -6.02
CA SER A 462 -9.11 -21.94 -4.81
C SER A 462 -9.02 -21.08 -3.56
N ILE A 463 -9.76 -21.45 -2.52
CA ILE A 463 -9.67 -20.84 -1.19
C ILE A 463 -9.44 -21.93 -0.14
N ARG A 464 -8.52 -21.66 0.78
CA ARG A 464 -8.25 -22.48 1.95
C ARG A 464 -8.53 -21.64 3.20
N PRO A 465 -9.46 -22.06 4.08
CA PRO A 465 -9.63 -21.41 5.37
C PRO A 465 -8.48 -21.78 6.30
N ASP A 466 -8.19 -20.91 7.28
CA ASP A 466 -7.25 -21.22 8.34
C ASP A 466 -7.77 -22.38 9.21
N VAL A 467 -9.00 -22.28 9.66
CA VAL A 467 -9.63 -23.27 10.54
C VAL A 467 -11.13 -23.38 10.30
N GLU A 468 -11.74 -24.49 10.78
CA GLU A 468 -13.19 -24.56 10.98
C GLU A 468 -13.57 -23.83 12.26
N LEU A 469 -14.58 -22.95 12.19
CA LEU A 469 -15.12 -22.20 13.32
C LEU A 469 -16.02 -23.11 14.16
N LEU A 470 -15.75 -23.15 15.46
CA LEU A 470 -16.58 -23.91 16.41
C LEU A 470 -17.67 -23.00 17.02
N PRO A 471 -18.83 -23.52 17.43
CA PRO A 471 -19.85 -22.72 18.13
C PRO A 471 -19.31 -21.97 19.36
N SER A 472 -18.38 -22.60 20.10
CA SER A 472 -17.70 -22.01 21.26
C SER A 472 -16.80 -20.80 20.94
N ASP A 473 -16.41 -20.62 19.67
CA ASP A 473 -15.60 -19.47 19.23
C ASP A 473 -16.42 -18.20 19.04
N LEU A 474 -17.75 -18.29 18.99
CA LEU A 474 -18.65 -17.16 18.76
C LEU A 474 -18.76 -16.25 19.99
N THR A 475 -17.65 -15.68 20.39
CA THR A 475 -17.58 -14.69 21.48
C THR A 475 -16.83 -13.44 21.01
N ILE A 476 -17.14 -12.30 21.62
CA ILE A 476 -16.45 -11.04 21.34
C ILE A 476 -14.96 -11.19 21.64
N GLU A 477 -14.64 -11.81 22.78
CA GLU A 477 -13.27 -12.04 23.25
C GLU A 477 -12.44 -12.85 22.24
N SER A 478 -13.04 -13.91 21.67
CA SER A 478 -12.39 -14.76 20.65
C SER A 478 -12.06 -13.98 19.39
N PHE A 479 -12.97 -13.11 18.93
CA PHE A 479 -12.76 -12.31 17.71
C PHE A 479 -11.81 -11.14 17.97
N GLU A 480 -11.89 -10.48 19.14
CA GLU A 480 -10.94 -9.45 19.54
C GLU A 480 -9.52 -9.98 19.65
N ALA A 481 -9.35 -11.21 20.13
CA ALA A 481 -8.05 -11.85 20.20
C ALA A 481 -7.39 -12.00 18.82
N LEU A 482 -8.16 -12.18 17.73
CA LEU A 482 -7.63 -12.26 16.38
C LEU A 482 -6.89 -11.01 15.94
N ASP A 483 -7.29 -9.86 16.46
CA ASP A 483 -6.60 -8.59 16.22
C ASP A 483 -5.13 -8.64 16.67
N GLY A 484 -4.81 -9.49 17.66
CA GLY A 484 -3.44 -9.74 18.10
C GLY A 484 -2.54 -10.32 17.00
N LEU A 485 -3.10 -11.09 16.07
CA LEU A 485 -2.36 -11.63 14.95
C LEU A 485 -2.01 -10.58 13.88
N GLY A 486 -2.77 -9.48 13.79
CA GLY A 486 -2.50 -8.39 12.85
C GLY A 486 -1.14 -7.68 13.07
N PRO A 487 -0.77 -6.74 12.17
CA PRO A 487 -1.54 -6.23 11.04
C PRO A 487 -1.69 -7.27 9.92
N PHE A 488 -2.82 -7.23 9.24
CA PHE A 488 -3.10 -8.08 8.09
C PHE A 488 -2.87 -7.32 6.79
N GLY A 489 -2.41 -8.03 5.76
CA GLY A 489 -2.15 -7.44 4.45
C GLY A 489 -1.53 -8.44 3.48
N ARG A 490 -0.71 -7.97 2.55
CA ARG A 490 -0.05 -8.83 1.55
C ARG A 490 0.78 -9.91 2.24
N THR A 491 0.64 -11.15 1.81
CA THR A 491 1.26 -12.39 2.34
C THR A 491 0.83 -12.82 3.75
N PHE A 492 0.12 -11.97 4.49
CA PHE A 492 -0.45 -12.30 5.79
C PHE A 492 -1.90 -11.76 5.87
N PRO A 493 -2.84 -12.36 5.11
CA PRO A 493 -4.22 -11.87 5.01
C PRO A 493 -4.99 -12.03 6.33
N ALA A 494 -6.12 -11.33 6.44
CA ALA A 494 -7.05 -11.53 7.56
C ALA A 494 -7.44 -13.02 7.68
N PRO A 495 -7.65 -13.54 8.91
CA PRO A 495 -8.04 -14.92 9.12
C PRO A 495 -9.31 -15.29 8.38
N THR A 496 -9.28 -16.41 7.68
CA THR A 496 -10.45 -16.97 7.01
C THR A 496 -10.90 -18.24 7.73
N VAL A 497 -12.18 -18.30 8.09
CA VAL A 497 -12.77 -19.46 8.75
C VAL A 497 -13.76 -20.18 7.85
N PHE A 498 -13.87 -21.49 8.03
CA PHE A 498 -14.94 -22.30 7.47
C PHE A 498 -16.05 -22.42 8.49
N ILE A 499 -17.26 -22.06 8.11
CA ILE A 499 -18.48 -22.15 8.93
C ILE A 499 -19.35 -23.24 8.30
N ARG A 500 -19.60 -24.32 9.06
CA ARG A 500 -20.37 -25.48 8.60
C ARG A 500 -21.84 -25.33 8.95
N GLY A 501 -22.73 -25.47 7.97
CA GLY A 501 -24.16 -25.67 8.18
C GLY A 501 -24.89 -24.53 8.90
N ALA A 502 -24.41 -23.29 8.79
CA ALA A 502 -25.09 -22.14 9.38
C ALA A 502 -26.50 -21.96 8.82
N VAL A 503 -27.48 -21.75 9.69
CA VAL A 503 -28.88 -21.57 9.30
C VAL A 503 -29.17 -20.09 9.07
N VAL A 504 -29.67 -19.74 7.89
CA VAL A 504 -30.14 -18.38 7.58
C VAL A 504 -31.37 -18.08 8.40
N SER A 505 -31.28 -17.13 9.33
CA SER A 505 -32.30 -16.85 10.35
C SER A 505 -33.33 -15.80 9.94
N ALA A 506 -32.97 -14.90 9.00
CA ALA A 506 -33.83 -13.83 8.49
C ALA A 506 -33.80 -13.77 6.97
N GLU A 507 -34.76 -13.08 6.38
CA GLU A 507 -34.77 -12.83 4.93
C GLU A 507 -33.52 -12.05 4.50
N PRO A 508 -32.79 -12.48 3.45
CA PRO A 508 -31.66 -11.76 2.90
C PRO A 508 -32.05 -10.35 2.44
N ARG A 509 -31.11 -9.42 2.49
CA ARG A 509 -31.33 -8.03 2.05
C ARG A 509 -30.21 -7.54 1.17
N LEU A 510 -30.58 -6.89 0.06
CA LEU A 510 -29.65 -6.12 -0.74
C LEU A 510 -29.43 -4.74 -0.10
N PHE A 511 -28.22 -4.21 -0.21
CA PHE A 511 -27.87 -2.89 0.29
C PHE A 511 -26.75 -2.25 -0.55
N GLY A 512 -26.42 -0.98 -0.25
CA GLY A 512 -25.54 -0.14 -1.07
C GLY A 512 -26.32 0.73 -2.06
N GLU A 513 -25.70 1.79 -2.59
CA GLU A 513 -26.35 2.73 -3.51
C GLU A 513 -26.91 2.04 -4.77
N LYS A 514 -26.21 1.00 -5.26
CA LYS A 514 -26.59 0.22 -6.43
C LYS A 514 -27.26 -1.11 -6.06
N SER A 515 -27.57 -1.34 -4.77
CA SER A 515 -28.07 -2.63 -4.26
C SER A 515 -27.21 -3.83 -4.68
N ASP A 516 -25.90 -3.65 -4.74
CA ASP A 516 -24.91 -4.61 -5.24
C ASP A 516 -24.30 -5.51 -4.15
N HIS A 517 -24.65 -5.27 -2.89
CA HIS A 517 -24.18 -6.04 -1.73
C HIS A 517 -25.30 -6.88 -1.12
N LEU A 518 -24.94 -8.01 -0.50
CA LEU A 518 -25.88 -8.91 0.15
C LEU A 518 -25.61 -8.95 1.67
N SER A 519 -26.64 -8.74 2.48
CA SER A 519 -26.64 -8.93 3.93
C SER A 519 -27.51 -10.11 4.30
N ILE A 520 -26.96 -11.04 5.07
CA ILE A 520 -27.66 -12.21 5.61
C ILE A 520 -27.42 -12.31 7.12
N PHE A 521 -28.36 -12.88 7.84
CA PHE A 521 -28.21 -13.22 9.25
C PHE A 521 -28.21 -14.73 9.41
N VAL A 522 -27.26 -15.25 10.18
CA VAL A 522 -27.10 -16.69 10.38
C VAL A 522 -27.04 -17.07 11.85
N ARG A 523 -27.42 -18.31 12.16
CA ARG A 523 -27.21 -18.97 13.45
C ARG A 523 -26.42 -20.25 13.23
N MET A 524 -25.50 -20.55 14.13
CA MET A 524 -24.79 -21.83 14.16
C MET A 524 -25.44 -22.75 15.17
N ASP A 525 -25.60 -24.04 14.82
CA ASP A 525 -26.08 -25.06 15.75
C ASP A 525 -25.13 -25.16 16.95
N GLY A 526 -25.68 -25.26 18.19
CA GLY A 526 -24.87 -25.35 19.42
C GLY A 526 -24.26 -24.02 19.91
N SER A 527 -24.49 -22.90 19.23
CA SER A 527 -24.33 -21.57 19.83
C SER A 527 -25.59 -21.19 20.58
N ASP A 528 -25.50 -20.43 21.69
CA ASP A 528 -26.64 -19.94 22.50
C ASP A 528 -27.59 -19.05 21.66
N ALA A 529 -28.04 -19.56 20.51
CA ALA A 529 -28.95 -18.95 19.54
C ALA A 529 -28.54 -17.53 19.07
N ARG A 530 -27.29 -17.16 19.19
CA ARG A 530 -26.81 -15.84 18.75
C ARG A 530 -26.92 -15.72 17.24
N GLU A 531 -27.60 -14.68 16.79
CA GLU A 531 -27.70 -14.30 15.40
C GLU A 531 -26.50 -13.43 15.03
N VAL A 532 -25.81 -13.79 13.94
CA VAL A 532 -24.62 -13.08 13.47
C VAL A 532 -24.88 -12.51 12.08
N ARG A 533 -24.60 -11.22 11.92
CA ARG A 533 -24.69 -10.54 10.62
C ARG A 533 -23.52 -10.96 9.73
N CYS A 534 -23.84 -11.35 8.49
CA CYS A 534 -22.89 -11.66 7.45
C CYS A 534 -23.08 -10.68 6.29
N THR A 535 -21.99 -10.04 5.87
CA THR A 535 -21.94 -9.11 4.73
C THR A 535 -21.22 -9.76 3.57
N TRP A 536 -21.84 -9.78 2.40
CA TRP A 536 -21.24 -10.30 1.18
C TRP A 536 -21.14 -9.21 0.13
N TRP A 537 -19.97 -8.66 -0.01
CA TRP A 537 -19.70 -7.51 -0.83
C TRP A 537 -19.79 -7.84 -2.33
N ARG A 538 -20.49 -7.00 -3.12
CA ARG A 538 -20.67 -7.12 -4.59
C ARG A 538 -21.24 -8.47 -5.03
N GLN A 539 -22.06 -9.12 -4.18
CA GLN A 539 -22.64 -10.43 -4.45
C GLN A 539 -24.18 -10.43 -4.47
N ALA A 540 -24.78 -9.35 -4.96
CA ALA A 540 -26.23 -9.30 -5.17
C ALA A 540 -26.74 -10.44 -6.07
N GLY A 541 -25.93 -10.92 -7.02
CA GLY A 541 -26.27 -12.06 -7.89
C GLY A 541 -26.53 -13.38 -7.14
N GLN A 542 -26.09 -13.49 -5.87
CA GLN A 542 -26.33 -14.67 -5.04
C GLN A 542 -27.66 -14.57 -4.26
N PHE A 543 -28.36 -13.42 -4.32
CA PHE A 543 -29.57 -13.16 -3.52
C PHE A 543 -30.62 -14.25 -3.65
N ASN A 544 -30.91 -14.70 -4.87
CA ASN A 544 -31.94 -15.70 -5.14
C ASN A 544 -31.57 -17.13 -4.66
N ARG A 545 -30.28 -17.36 -4.36
CA ARG A 545 -29.79 -18.65 -3.84
C ARG A 545 -29.89 -18.76 -2.33
N VAL A 546 -30.05 -17.62 -1.63
CA VAL A 546 -30.09 -17.57 -0.17
C VAL A 546 -31.54 -17.30 0.27
N LYS A 547 -32.10 -18.19 1.08
CA LYS A 547 -33.46 -18.04 1.62
C LYS A 547 -33.45 -18.26 3.13
N ARG A 548 -34.37 -17.63 3.84
CA ARG A 548 -34.57 -17.92 5.25
C ARG A 548 -34.82 -19.43 5.45
N GLY A 549 -34.16 -20.02 6.44
CA GLY A 549 -34.17 -21.46 6.72
C GLY A 549 -33.15 -22.29 5.93
N SER A 550 -32.50 -21.75 4.89
CA SER A 550 -31.43 -22.45 4.19
C SER A 550 -30.27 -22.75 5.14
N ARG A 551 -29.65 -23.91 4.96
CA ARG A 551 -28.37 -24.24 5.62
C ARG A 551 -27.24 -23.98 4.65
N LEU A 552 -26.24 -23.18 5.05
CA LEU A 552 -25.11 -22.81 4.25
C LEU A 552 -23.79 -23.23 4.91
N ASN A 553 -22.87 -23.76 4.11
CA ASN A 553 -21.45 -23.72 4.45
C ASN A 553 -20.89 -22.42 3.92
N MET A 554 -20.02 -21.75 4.67
CA MET A 554 -19.48 -20.45 4.30
C MET A 554 -17.96 -20.38 4.56
N MET A 555 -17.26 -19.70 3.67
CA MET A 555 -15.92 -19.17 3.89
C MET A 555 -16.06 -17.69 4.27
N ALA A 556 -15.57 -17.30 5.44
CA ALA A 556 -15.80 -15.96 5.94
C ALA A 556 -14.60 -15.44 6.76
N ILE A 557 -14.50 -14.12 6.84
CA ILE A 557 -13.57 -13.40 7.71
C ILE A 557 -14.33 -12.98 8.97
N PRO A 558 -13.92 -13.42 10.18
CA PRO A 558 -14.48 -12.95 11.44
C PRO A 558 -14.19 -11.48 11.66
N GLN A 559 -15.18 -10.72 12.10
CA GLN A 559 -15.07 -9.29 12.35
C GLN A 559 -15.88 -8.88 13.57
N ILE A 560 -15.56 -7.72 14.14
CA ILE A 560 -16.37 -7.06 15.16
C ILE A 560 -16.95 -5.77 14.58
N ASP A 561 -18.25 -5.72 14.46
CA ASP A 561 -18.99 -4.51 14.09
C ASP A 561 -19.14 -3.62 15.32
N ARG A 562 -18.56 -2.39 15.26
CA ARG A 562 -18.60 -1.37 16.32
C ARG A 562 -19.43 -0.14 15.93
N TRP A 563 -20.12 -0.21 14.79
CA TRP A 563 -20.82 0.96 14.20
C TRP A 563 -21.84 1.60 15.15
N ASN A 564 -22.55 0.81 15.93
CA ASN A 564 -23.60 1.29 16.84
C ASN A 564 -23.13 1.44 18.32
N GLY A 565 -21.84 1.58 18.56
CA GLY A 565 -21.26 1.80 19.89
C GLY A 565 -21.10 0.54 20.75
N SER A 566 -21.88 -0.53 20.52
CA SER A 566 -21.72 -1.83 21.20
C SER A 566 -21.10 -2.85 20.24
N PRO A 567 -20.01 -3.54 20.64
CA PRO A 567 -19.36 -4.53 19.77
C PRO A 567 -20.32 -5.71 19.49
N ARG A 568 -20.40 -6.09 18.21
CA ARG A 568 -21.19 -7.24 17.74
C ARG A 568 -20.34 -8.13 16.84
N LEU A 569 -20.56 -9.44 16.93
CA LEU A 569 -19.95 -10.37 16.00
C LEU A 569 -20.52 -10.15 14.59
N ALA A 570 -19.63 -10.19 13.61
CA ALA A 570 -19.97 -10.10 12.20
C ALA A 570 -19.04 -10.97 11.36
N PHE A 571 -19.45 -11.27 10.13
CA PHE A 571 -18.62 -11.93 9.14
C PHE A 571 -18.64 -11.16 7.83
N THR A 572 -17.48 -11.09 7.17
CA THR A 572 -17.42 -10.80 5.73
C THR A 572 -17.37 -12.14 4.99
N VAL A 573 -18.39 -12.45 4.22
CA VAL A 573 -18.48 -13.69 3.43
C VAL A 573 -17.59 -13.57 2.21
N ILE A 574 -16.79 -14.61 1.94
CA ILE A 574 -15.96 -14.73 0.75
C ILE A 574 -16.62 -15.63 -0.29
N ASP A 575 -17.21 -16.74 0.18
CA ASP A 575 -17.91 -17.71 -0.66
C ASP A 575 -18.87 -18.55 0.18
N ALA A 576 -19.87 -19.15 -0.44
CA ALA A 576 -20.82 -20.05 0.22
C ALA A 576 -21.21 -21.20 -0.70
N ASN A 577 -21.83 -22.25 -0.10
CA ASN A 577 -22.61 -23.26 -0.82
C ASN A 577 -23.73 -23.79 0.09
N GLU A 578 -24.69 -24.45 -0.53
CA GLU A 578 -25.73 -25.15 0.24
C GLU A 578 -25.12 -26.33 1.01
N CYS A 579 -25.44 -26.41 2.30
CA CYS A 579 -25.11 -27.57 3.11
C CYS A 579 -26.14 -28.68 2.80
N VAL A 580 -25.75 -29.64 1.96
CA VAL A 580 -26.55 -30.84 1.77
C VAL A 580 -26.46 -31.68 3.04
N PRO A 581 -27.57 -32.04 3.68
CA PRO A 581 -27.54 -33.01 4.79
C PRO A 581 -26.90 -34.33 4.31
N VAL A 582 -25.88 -34.79 5.04
CA VAL A 582 -25.26 -36.11 4.80
C VAL A 582 -26.19 -37.18 5.37
#